data_8077eec3e8bd5e4b9af679f43e56f3e1
#
_entry.id   8077eec3e8bd5e4b9af679f43e56f3e1
#
_cell.length_a   1.000
_cell.length_b   1.000
_cell.length_c   1.000
_cell.angle_alpha   90.00
_cell.angle_beta   90.00
_cell.angle_gamma   90.00
#
_symmetry.space_group_name_H-M   'P 1'
#
loop_
_entity.id
_entity.type
_entity.pdbx_description
1 polymer ?
#
loop_
_entity_poly.entity_id
_entity_poly.type
_entity_poly.pdbx_seq_one_letter_code
_entity_poly.pdbx_strand_id
1 'polypeptide(L)'
;MKYAIRNTMLAAALAGSMGAASADSIPGMRGHDHTGVTVPDMQQAVEFFTEVVGCKKAMSFGPFADDKGTFMQDLLGVDPKAVIEEITLVRCGHGSNIELFKYTAPDQKDLTPRNSDIGGFHIAFYVDDIAAAKAYLDGKGVKTRMGPLPVTEGPAAGQTILYFQAPWGLQLEAISYPNGMAYEKDAETVLWSPKNPEK
;
A
#
# COMPACT_ATOMS: atom_id res chain seq x y z
N MET A 1 24.07 65.14 -45.38
CA MET A 1 23.03 64.41 -44.68
C MET A 1 23.69 63.21 -44.00
N LYS A 2 23.83 63.27 -42.65
CA LYS A 2 24.44 62.20 -41.87
C LYS A 2 23.35 61.45 -41.13
N TYR A 3 23.18 60.16 -41.43
CA TYR A 3 22.24 59.29 -40.70
C TYR A 3 22.99 58.62 -39.56
N ALA A 4 22.55 58.86 -38.34
CA ALA A 4 23.02 58.20 -37.14
C ALA A 4 22.22 56.93 -36.91
N ILE A 5 22.88 55.78 -36.88
CA ILE A 5 22.30 54.49 -36.51
C ILE A 5 22.34 54.34 -34.99
N ARG A 6 21.12 54.31 -34.38
CA ARG A 6 20.95 54.00 -32.94
C ARG A 6 20.95 52.50 -32.76
N ASN A 7 22.02 51.97 -32.13
CA ASN A 7 22.08 50.61 -31.65
C ASN A 7 21.19 50.48 -30.41
N THR A 8 20.09 49.74 -30.53
CA THR A 8 19.28 49.32 -29.41
C THR A 8 19.78 47.95 -28.93
N MET A 9 20.50 47.93 -27.82
CA MET A 9 20.87 46.66 -27.15
C MET A 9 19.61 46.08 -26.48
N LEU A 10 19.18 44.92 -26.98
CA LEU A 10 18.15 44.10 -26.36
C LEU A 10 18.81 43.28 -25.26
N ALA A 11 18.60 43.64 -24.01
CA ALA A 11 19.02 42.81 -22.86
C ALA A 11 18.05 41.62 -22.72
N ALA A 12 18.52 40.42 -23.09
CA ALA A 12 17.82 39.19 -22.82
C ALA A 12 17.99 38.84 -21.35
N ALA A 13 16.94 38.98 -20.55
CA ALA A 13 16.91 38.48 -19.18
C ALA A 13 16.79 36.95 -19.24
N LEU A 14 17.88 36.24 -18.93
CA LEU A 14 17.83 34.81 -18.61
C LEU A 14 17.11 34.66 -17.27
N ALA A 15 15.82 34.30 -17.32
CA ALA A 15 15.11 33.74 -16.16
C ALA A 15 15.67 32.34 -15.92
N GLY A 16 16.69 32.27 -15.03
CA GLY A 16 17.13 30.99 -14.50
C GLY A 16 15.99 30.35 -13.72
N SER A 17 15.40 29.27 -14.24
CA SER A 17 14.55 28.40 -13.45
C SER A 17 15.44 27.78 -12.36
N MET A 18 15.30 28.28 -11.13
CA MET A 18 15.76 27.56 -9.95
C MET A 18 14.94 26.27 -9.89
N GLY A 19 15.46 25.20 -10.47
CA GLY A 19 14.97 23.87 -10.22
C GLY A 19 15.09 23.63 -8.72
N ALA A 20 13.96 23.46 -8.04
CA ALA A 20 13.96 22.95 -6.68
C ALA A 20 14.84 21.69 -6.69
N ALA A 21 15.89 21.66 -5.85
CA ALA A 21 16.69 20.47 -5.66
C ALA A 21 15.71 19.37 -5.20
N SER A 22 15.42 18.44 -6.10
CA SER A 22 14.69 17.22 -5.77
C SER A 22 15.52 16.51 -4.71
N ALA A 23 14.94 16.22 -3.54
CA ALA A 23 15.57 15.33 -2.57
C ALA A 23 16.01 14.06 -3.29
N ASP A 24 17.19 13.52 -2.95
CA ASP A 24 17.71 12.28 -3.52
C ASP A 24 16.70 11.16 -3.24
N SER A 25 15.97 10.77 -4.25
CA SER A 25 14.89 9.77 -4.20
C SER A 25 14.92 8.89 -5.45
N ILE A 26 14.15 7.83 -5.46
CA ILE A 26 13.99 7.01 -6.68
C ILE A 26 13.49 7.93 -7.80
N PRO A 27 14.24 8.06 -8.93
CA PRO A 27 13.86 8.96 -10.01
C PRO A 27 12.46 8.67 -10.54
N GLY A 28 11.61 9.69 -10.55
CA GLY A 28 10.24 9.57 -11.07
C GLY A 28 9.25 8.88 -10.12
N MET A 29 9.60 8.61 -8.87
CA MET A 29 8.69 8.04 -7.87
C MET A 29 7.45 8.91 -7.71
N ARG A 30 6.27 8.30 -7.83
CA ARG A 30 4.95 8.95 -7.75
C ARG A 30 4.17 8.57 -6.48
N GLY A 31 4.49 7.44 -5.87
CA GLY A 31 3.80 6.93 -4.69
C GLY A 31 3.88 5.41 -4.58
N HIS A 32 3.21 4.88 -3.58
CA HIS A 32 3.09 3.43 -3.36
C HIS A 32 2.05 2.84 -4.32
N ASP A 33 2.45 1.87 -5.15
CA ASP A 33 1.59 1.23 -6.16
C ASP A 33 0.82 0.03 -5.58
N HIS A 34 1.52 -0.94 -5.01
CA HIS A 34 0.91 -2.15 -4.44
C HIS A 34 1.73 -2.74 -3.28
N THR A 35 1.07 -3.58 -2.51
CA THR A 35 1.70 -4.45 -1.50
C THR A 35 1.58 -5.89 -1.98
N GLY A 36 2.73 -6.58 -2.16
CA GLY A 36 2.79 -8.00 -2.47
C GLY A 36 2.55 -8.87 -1.24
N VAL A 37 1.68 -9.85 -1.34
CA VAL A 37 1.32 -10.77 -0.26
C VAL A 37 1.30 -12.21 -0.78
N THR A 38 2.16 -13.07 -0.23
CA THR A 38 2.09 -14.51 -0.52
C THR A 38 0.98 -15.14 0.33
N VAL A 39 0.11 -15.91 -0.33
CA VAL A 39 -1.05 -16.55 0.28
C VAL A 39 -1.00 -18.07 0.13
N PRO A 40 -1.51 -18.83 1.09
CA PRO A 40 -1.50 -20.31 1.01
C PRO A 40 -2.47 -20.85 -0.04
N ASP A 41 -3.58 -20.13 -0.28
CA ASP A 41 -4.62 -20.50 -1.24
C ASP A 41 -5.16 -19.26 -1.94
N MET A 42 -5.06 -19.22 -3.27
CA MET A 42 -5.46 -18.05 -4.07
C MET A 42 -6.96 -17.83 -4.07
N GLN A 43 -7.75 -18.92 -4.17
CA GLN A 43 -9.20 -18.80 -4.19
C GLN A 43 -9.70 -18.22 -2.86
N GLN A 44 -9.26 -18.78 -1.74
CA GLN A 44 -9.60 -18.28 -0.41
C GLN A 44 -9.21 -16.81 -0.23
N ALA A 45 -8.03 -16.43 -0.71
CA ALA A 45 -7.55 -15.06 -0.58
C ALA A 45 -8.40 -14.08 -1.43
N VAL A 46 -8.68 -14.43 -2.68
CA VAL A 46 -9.53 -13.61 -3.54
C VAL A 46 -10.93 -13.46 -2.95
N GLU A 47 -11.56 -14.57 -2.52
CA GLU A 47 -12.88 -14.54 -1.87
C GLU A 47 -12.87 -13.65 -0.62
N PHE A 48 -11.86 -13.78 0.24
CA PHE A 48 -11.74 -12.94 1.43
C PHE A 48 -11.63 -11.44 1.08
N PHE A 49 -10.74 -11.09 0.17
CA PHE A 49 -10.56 -9.68 -0.20
C PHE A 49 -11.75 -9.11 -0.96
N THR A 50 -12.47 -9.90 -1.76
CA THR A 50 -13.64 -9.42 -2.51
C THR A 50 -14.92 -9.43 -1.70
N GLU A 51 -15.21 -10.52 -0.96
CA GLU A 51 -16.51 -10.73 -0.30
C GLU A 51 -16.54 -10.23 1.16
N VAL A 52 -15.37 -10.05 1.78
CA VAL A 52 -15.27 -9.57 3.16
C VAL A 52 -14.71 -8.16 3.20
N VAL A 53 -13.54 -7.91 2.60
CA VAL A 53 -12.92 -6.57 2.60
C VAL A 53 -13.61 -5.61 1.63
N GLY A 54 -14.20 -6.13 0.54
CA GLY A 54 -14.90 -5.31 -0.47
C GLY A 54 -13.99 -4.79 -1.58
N CYS A 55 -12.80 -5.37 -1.75
CA CYS A 55 -11.93 -5.09 -2.89
C CYS A 55 -12.53 -5.63 -4.19
N LYS A 56 -11.98 -5.23 -5.33
CA LYS A 56 -12.37 -5.74 -6.65
C LYS A 56 -11.18 -6.39 -7.32
N LYS A 57 -11.37 -7.63 -7.81
CA LYS A 57 -10.37 -8.31 -8.63
C LYS A 57 -10.17 -7.52 -9.93
N ALA A 58 -8.92 -7.16 -10.21
CA ALA A 58 -8.55 -6.41 -11.41
C ALA A 58 -8.05 -7.35 -12.51
N MET A 59 -7.09 -8.23 -12.19
CA MET A 59 -6.50 -9.18 -13.14
C MET A 59 -5.88 -10.37 -12.44
N SER A 60 -5.71 -11.47 -13.18
CA SER A 60 -4.90 -12.63 -12.78
C SER A 60 -4.06 -13.10 -13.95
N PHE A 61 -2.88 -13.61 -13.65
CA PHE A 61 -1.96 -14.16 -14.63
C PHE A 61 -0.97 -15.14 -13.99
N GLY A 62 -0.24 -15.89 -14.80
CA GLY A 62 0.65 -16.96 -14.42
C GLY A 62 0.37 -18.22 -15.27
N PRO A 63 1.05 -19.34 -15.04
CA PRO A 63 2.17 -19.49 -14.07
C PRO A 63 3.50 -18.94 -14.57
N PHE A 64 4.47 -18.77 -13.66
CA PHE A 64 5.85 -18.43 -13.97
C PHE A 64 6.82 -19.39 -13.27
N ALA A 65 7.74 -19.94 -14.01
CA ALA A 65 8.79 -20.84 -13.54
C ALA A 65 10.00 -20.79 -14.47
N ASP A 66 11.14 -21.22 -13.94
CA ASP A 66 12.33 -21.45 -14.76
C ASP A 66 12.96 -22.81 -14.39
N ASP A 67 12.66 -23.82 -15.19
CA ASP A 67 13.11 -25.20 -14.94
C ASP A 67 14.63 -25.41 -15.11
N LYS A 68 15.32 -24.50 -15.81
CA LYS A 68 16.70 -24.71 -16.29
C LYS A 68 17.69 -23.65 -15.86
N GLY A 69 17.21 -22.50 -15.42
CA GLY A 69 18.05 -21.36 -15.10
C GLY A 69 17.90 -20.88 -13.65
N THR A 70 18.28 -19.64 -13.44
CA THR A 70 18.26 -18.96 -12.14
C THR A 70 17.34 -17.75 -12.13
N PHE A 71 16.48 -17.60 -13.13
CA PHE A 71 15.62 -16.42 -13.31
C PHE A 71 14.80 -16.09 -12.06
N MET A 72 14.20 -17.11 -11.42
CA MET A 72 13.39 -16.91 -10.21
C MET A 72 14.24 -16.38 -9.04
N GLN A 73 15.47 -16.89 -8.90
CA GLN A 73 16.40 -16.41 -7.87
C GLN A 73 16.93 -15.00 -8.20
N ASP A 74 17.35 -14.79 -9.43
CA ASP A 74 17.99 -13.52 -9.84
C ASP A 74 17.00 -12.35 -9.82
N LEU A 75 15.73 -12.59 -10.19
CA LEU A 75 14.69 -11.56 -10.21
C LEU A 75 14.03 -11.36 -8.85
N LEU A 76 13.70 -12.44 -8.14
CA LEU A 76 12.80 -12.39 -6.98
C LEU A 76 13.47 -12.79 -5.66
N GLY A 77 14.72 -13.28 -5.71
CA GLY A 77 15.45 -13.74 -4.51
C GLY A 77 14.86 -14.98 -3.86
N VAL A 78 14.12 -15.79 -4.61
CA VAL A 78 13.52 -17.07 -4.13
C VAL A 78 14.31 -18.26 -4.60
N ASP A 79 13.96 -19.48 -4.14
CA ASP A 79 14.59 -20.71 -4.66
C ASP A 79 14.47 -20.75 -6.20
N PRO A 80 15.52 -21.09 -6.95
CA PRO A 80 15.48 -21.13 -8.42
C PRO A 80 14.40 -22.06 -8.99
N LYS A 81 13.93 -23.04 -8.22
CA LYS A 81 12.83 -23.96 -8.59
C LYS A 81 11.46 -23.50 -8.08
N ALA A 82 11.38 -22.31 -7.49
CA ALA A 82 10.10 -21.76 -7.09
C ALA A 82 9.21 -21.52 -8.31
N VAL A 83 7.94 -21.79 -8.16
CA VAL A 83 6.90 -21.53 -9.16
C VAL A 83 5.94 -20.49 -8.59
N ILE A 84 5.68 -19.42 -9.32
CA ILE A 84 4.50 -18.60 -9.10
C ILE A 84 3.36 -19.28 -9.85
N GLU A 85 2.46 -19.91 -9.13
CA GLU A 85 1.31 -20.59 -9.73
C GLU A 85 0.30 -19.59 -10.28
N GLU A 86 0.06 -18.51 -9.53
CA GLU A 86 -0.86 -17.43 -9.90
C GLU A 86 -0.46 -16.14 -9.20
N ILE A 87 -0.65 -15.03 -9.91
CA ILE A 87 -0.66 -13.66 -9.37
C ILE A 87 -2.05 -13.09 -9.59
N THR A 88 -2.65 -12.51 -8.56
CA THR A 88 -3.93 -11.80 -8.68
C THR A 88 -3.82 -10.43 -8.03
N LEU A 89 -4.17 -9.38 -8.78
CA LEU A 89 -4.26 -8.03 -8.25
C LEU A 89 -5.70 -7.69 -7.89
N VAL A 90 -5.86 -7.14 -6.69
CA VAL A 90 -7.13 -6.59 -6.20
C VAL A 90 -6.99 -5.11 -5.88
N ARG A 91 -8.00 -4.32 -6.26
CA ARG A 91 -8.10 -2.90 -5.93
C ARG A 91 -9.04 -2.70 -4.74
N CYS A 92 -8.55 -2.03 -3.70
CA CYS A 92 -9.29 -1.79 -2.46
C CYS A 92 -9.63 -0.29 -2.33
N GLY A 93 -10.80 0.09 -2.79
CA GLY A 93 -11.26 1.48 -2.73
C GLY A 93 -10.35 2.46 -3.48
N HIS A 94 -9.95 3.55 -2.81
CA HIS A 94 -9.05 4.59 -3.33
C HIS A 94 -7.58 4.35 -2.97
N GLY A 95 -7.28 3.34 -2.15
CA GLY A 95 -5.93 3.02 -1.69
C GLY A 95 -5.07 2.37 -2.77
N SER A 96 -3.83 2.02 -2.38
CA SER A 96 -2.95 1.21 -3.22
C SER A 96 -3.51 -0.21 -3.37
N ASN A 97 -3.00 -0.91 -4.40
CA ASN A 97 -3.47 -2.25 -4.72
C ASN A 97 -2.83 -3.30 -3.81
N ILE A 98 -3.41 -4.49 -3.79
CA ILE A 98 -2.81 -5.68 -3.18
C ILE A 98 -2.54 -6.68 -4.30
N GLU A 99 -1.30 -7.16 -4.36
CA GLU A 99 -0.86 -8.19 -5.29
C GLU A 99 -0.72 -9.51 -4.53
N LEU A 100 -1.62 -10.44 -4.80
CA LEU A 100 -1.66 -11.75 -4.17
C LEU A 100 -0.82 -12.72 -4.99
N PHE A 101 0.10 -13.42 -4.33
CA PHE A 101 0.94 -14.45 -4.92
C PHE A 101 0.61 -15.83 -4.36
N LYS A 102 0.42 -16.79 -5.24
CA LYS A 102 0.43 -18.21 -4.88
C LYS A 102 1.76 -18.80 -5.37
N TYR A 103 2.62 -19.15 -4.42
CA TYR A 103 3.89 -19.81 -4.69
C TYR A 103 3.87 -21.29 -4.31
N THR A 104 4.68 -22.06 -5.02
CA THR A 104 5.21 -23.34 -4.57
C THR A 104 6.72 -23.29 -4.68
N ALA A 105 7.44 -23.58 -3.60
CA ALA A 105 8.90 -23.61 -3.57
C ALA A 105 9.41 -24.73 -2.66
N PRO A 106 10.58 -25.36 -2.97
CA PRO A 106 11.13 -26.45 -2.17
C PRO A 106 11.41 -26.06 -0.71
N ASP A 107 11.73 -24.79 -0.46
CA ASP A 107 12.10 -24.25 0.84
C ASP A 107 10.99 -23.35 1.46
N GLN A 108 9.77 -23.38 0.89
CA GLN A 108 8.66 -22.56 1.35
C GLN A 108 8.32 -22.83 2.81
N LYS A 109 8.19 -21.75 3.57
CA LYS A 109 7.77 -21.79 4.97
C LYS A 109 6.32 -21.36 5.08
N ASP A 110 5.49 -22.21 5.65
CA ASP A 110 4.10 -21.92 5.97
C ASP A 110 4.04 -21.30 7.38
N LEU A 111 4.33 -20.02 7.47
CA LEU A 111 4.20 -19.24 8.71
C LEU A 111 3.82 -17.79 8.40
N THR A 112 2.89 -17.28 9.20
CA THR A 112 2.51 -15.86 9.16
C THR A 112 3.20 -15.15 10.32
N PRO A 113 4.09 -14.18 10.08
CA PRO A 113 4.77 -13.45 11.14
C PRO A 113 3.76 -12.64 11.98
N ARG A 114 4.05 -12.49 13.27
CA ARG A 114 3.31 -11.56 14.14
C ARG A 114 3.74 -10.12 13.82
N ASN A 115 2.92 -9.13 14.13
CA ASN A 115 3.31 -7.71 13.99
C ASN A 115 4.62 -7.36 14.74
N SER A 116 4.98 -8.13 15.78
CA SER A 116 6.22 -7.94 16.55
C SER A 116 7.45 -8.62 15.98
N ASP A 117 7.32 -9.47 14.99
CA ASP A 117 8.45 -10.17 14.38
C ASP A 117 9.09 -9.28 13.31
N ILE A 118 10.40 -9.37 13.11
CA ILE A 118 11.07 -8.67 11.99
C ILE A 118 10.53 -9.25 10.67
N GLY A 119 10.02 -8.37 9.79
CA GLY A 119 9.26 -8.76 8.60
C GLY A 119 7.75 -8.90 8.85
N GLY A 120 7.30 -8.76 10.11
CA GLY A 120 5.88 -8.65 10.43
C GLY A 120 5.30 -7.34 9.92
N PHE A 121 4.10 -7.40 9.37
CA PHE A 121 3.39 -6.24 8.84
C PHE A 121 1.88 -6.44 8.92
N HIS A 122 1.15 -5.37 8.72
CA HIS A 122 -0.30 -5.39 8.52
C HIS A 122 -0.69 -4.42 7.40
N ILE A 123 -1.87 -4.61 6.85
CA ILE A 123 -2.48 -3.71 5.87
C ILE A 123 -3.68 -3.05 6.54
N ALA A 124 -3.69 -1.72 6.56
CA ALA A 124 -4.76 -0.93 7.16
C ALA A 124 -5.75 -0.43 6.11
N PHE A 125 -7.05 -0.52 6.42
CA PHE A 125 -8.16 -0.01 5.62
C PHE A 125 -8.87 1.09 6.38
N TYR A 126 -8.99 2.27 5.76
CA TYR A 126 -9.80 3.33 6.32
C TYR A 126 -11.29 2.99 6.22
N VAL A 127 -12.02 3.21 7.29
CA VAL A 127 -13.47 3.08 7.37
C VAL A 127 -14.08 4.34 8.01
N ASP A 128 -15.24 4.77 7.54
CA ASP A 128 -15.92 5.94 8.11
C ASP A 128 -16.51 5.66 9.50
N ASP A 129 -17.06 4.46 9.69
CA ASP A 129 -17.67 4.00 10.94
C ASP A 129 -17.02 2.67 11.39
N ILE A 130 -16.13 2.77 12.37
CA ILE A 130 -15.39 1.61 12.87
C ILE A 130 -16.25 0.68 13.73
N ALA A 131 -17.31 1.18 14.36
CA ALA A 131 -18.23 0.35 15.12
C ALA A 131 -19.08 -0.51 14.18
N ALA A 132 -19.59 0.08 13.10
CA ALA A 132 -20.26 -0.65 12.03
C ALA A 132 -19.34 -1.66 11.36
N ALA A 133 -18.07 -1.29 11.10
CA ALA A 133 -17.06 -2.19 10.54
C ALA A 133 -16.81 -3.40 11.46
N LYS A 134 -16.70 -3.19 12.78
CA LYS A 134 -16.56 -4.29 13.74
C LYS A 134 -17.78 -5.23 13.71
N ALA A 135 -18.98 -4.67 13.78
CA ALA A 135 -20.19 -5.48 13.75
C ALA A 135 -20.31 -6.30 12.45
N TYR A 136 -19.92 -5.72 11.32
CA TYR A 136 -19.88 -6.41 10.04
C TYR A 136 -18.86 -7.55 10.04
N LEU A 137 -17.62 -7.31 10.48
CA LEU A 137 -16.56 -8.33 10.55
C LEU A 137 -16.96 -9.50 11.47
N ASP A 138 -17.52 -9.19 12.64
CA ASP A 138 -18.02 -10.20 13.59
C ASP A 138 -19.16 -11.02 12.96
N GLY A 139 -20.08 -10.37 12.25
CA GLY A 139 -21.17 -11.03 11.52
C GLY A 139 -20.71 -11.93 10.38
N LYS A 140 -19.53 -11.63 9.81
CA LYS A 140 -18.87 -12.49 8.81
C LYS A 140 -17.98 -13.58 9.44
N GLY A 141 -17.91 -13.67 10.77
CA GLY A 141 -17.08 -14.64 11.48
C GLY A 141 -15.59 -14.36 11.38
N VAL A 142 -15.20 -13.12 11.04
CA VAL A 142 -13.79 -12.72 10.97
C VAL A 142 -13.24 -12.57 12.38
N LYS A 143 -12.03 -13.11 12.61
CA LYS A 143 -11.36 -13.00 13.90
C LYS A 143 -10.87 -11.57 14.12
N THR A 144 -11.58 -10.82 14.97
CA THR A 144 -11.18 -9.49 15.42
C THR A 144 -10.35 -9.58 16.71
N ARG A 145 -9.49 -8.56 16.95
CA ARG A 145 -8.78 -8.38 18.22
C ARG A 145 -9.61 -7.51 19.17
N MET A 146 -9.04 -7.18 20.34
CA MET A 146 -9.63 -6.22 21.28
C MET A 146 -9.87 -4.87 20.59
N GLY A 147 -10.99 -4.26 20.84
CA GLY A 147 -11.36 -2.94 20.27
C GLY A 147 -12.80 -2.90 19.78
N PRO A 148 -13.18 -1.83 19.06
CA PRO A 148 -12.37 -0.69 18.59
C PRO A 148 -11.71 0.10 19.71
N LEU A 149 -10.45 0.50 19.52
CA LEU A 149 -9.66 1.22 20.51
C LEU A 149 -9.44 2.67 20.07
N PRO A 150 -10.03 3.67 20.73
CA PRO A 150 -9.74 5.07 20.44
C PRO A 150 -8.37 5.45 20.98
N VAL A 151 -7.60 6.19 20.18
CA VAL A 151 -6.33 6.81 20.56
C VAL A 151 -6.62 8.24 20.98
N THR A 152 -6.45 8.54 22.29
CA THR A 152 -6.84 9.81 22.89
C THR A 152 -5.69 10.79 23.11
N GLU A 153 -4.45 10.32 23.01
CA GLU A 153 -3.24 11.10 23.30
C GLU A 153 -2.16 10.91 22.23
N GLY A 154 -1.23 11.86 22.19
CA GLY A 154 -0.10 11.84 21.28
C GLY A 154 -0.46 12.24 19.84
N PRO A 155 0.49 12.14 18.90
CA PRO A 155 0.31 12.58 17.51
C PRO A 155 -0.84 11.89 16.77
N ALA A 156 -1.13 10.66 17.12
CA ALA A 156 -2.20 9.84 16.51
C ALA A 156 -3.58 10.03 17.20
N ALA A 157 -3.70 10.92 18.17
CA ALA A 157 -4.99 11.19 18.83
C ALA A 157 -6.03 11.64 17.80
N GLY A 158 -7.24 11.09 17.92
CA GLY A 158 -8.34 11.28 16.97
C GLY A 158 -8.61 10.07 16.08
N GLN A 159 -7.69 9.11 16.00
CA GLN A 159 -7.95 7.84 15.34
C GLN A 159 -8.57 6.81 16.28
N THR A 160 -9.27 5.86 15.68
CA THR A 160 -9.73 4.62 16.34
C THR A 160 -9.30 3.44 15.50
N ILE A 161 -8.79 2.40 16.13
CA ILE A 161 -8.20 1.24 15.45
C ILE A 161 -8.87 -0.06 15.87
N LEU A 162 -8.91 -1.02 14.95
CA LEU A 162 -9.38 -2.38 15.17
C LEU A 162 -8.54 -3.36 14.34
N TYR A 163 -7.76 -4.22 15.00
CA TYR A 163 -7.04 -5.29 14.31
C TYR A 163 -7.94 -6.49 14.07
N PHE A 164 -7.76 -7.12 12.90
CA PHE A 164 -8.43 -8.37 12.53
C PHE A 164 -7.51 -9.25 11.68
N GLN A 165 -7.93 -10.47 11.37
CA GLN A 165 -7.09 -11.42 10.65
C GLN A 165 -7.83 -12.00 9.46
N ALA A 166 -7.10 -12.14 8.33
CA ALA A 166 -7.50 -13.04 7.26
C ALA A 166 -7.49 -14.51 7.73
N PRO A 167 -8.19 -15.41 7.03
CA PRO A 167 -8.28 -16.83 7.42
C PRO A 167 -6.93 -17.53 7.61
N TRP A 168 -5.91 -17.13 6.88
CA TRP A 168 -4.55 -17.67 6.96
C TRP A 168 -3.63 -16.93 7.94
N GLY A 169 -4.19 -15.98 8.73
CA GLY A 169 -3.46 -15.30 9.80
C GLY A 169 -2.84 -13.95 9.45
N LEU A 170 -2.91 -13.49 8.19
CA LEU A 170 -2.44 -12.15 7.81
C LEU A 170 -3.09 -11.10 8.70
N GLN A 171 -2.25 -10.24 9.30
CA GLN A 171 -2.74 -9.16 10.15
C GLN A 171 -3.29 -8.02 9.30
N LEU A 172 -4.47 -7.56 9.67
CA LEU A 172 -5.16 -6.45 9.01
C LEU A 172 -5.66 -5.47 10.08
N GLU A 173 -5.94 -4.24 9.66
CA GLU A 173 -6.43 -3.19 10.53
C GLU A 173 -7.58 -2.45 9.86
N ALA A 174 -8.65 -2.17 10.59
CA ALA A 174 -9.59 -1.11 10.25
C ALA A 174 -9.21 0.13 11.06
N ILE A 175 -9.13 1.28 10.39
CA ILE A 175 -8.75 2.56 11.01
C ILE A 175 -9.76 3.64 10.62
N SER A 176 -10.14 4.48 11.58
CA SER A 176 -11.06 5.60 11.38
C SER A 176 -10.52 6.85 12.08
N TYR A 177 -10.50 7.97 11.37
CA TYR A 177 -10.14 9.30 11.89
C TYR A 177 -10.96 10.38 11.18
N PRO A 178 -12.32 10.41 11.38
CA PRO A 178 -13.22 11.26 10.61
C PRO A 178 -12.91 12.77 10.75
N ASN A 179 -12.34 13.18 11.88
CA ASN A 179 -11.98 14.56 12.17
C ASN A 179 -10.47 14.84 12.03
N GLY A 180 -9.70 13.93 11.42
CA GLY A 180 -8.25 14.00 11.35
C GLY A 180 -7.56 13.55 12.63
N MET A 181 -6.23 13.66 12.63
CA MET A 181 -5.36 13.29 13.77
C MET A 181 -4.63 14.52 14.31
N ALA A 182 -4.23 14.46 15.59
CA ALA A 182 -3.61 15.62 16.28
C ALA A 182 -2.34 16.12 15.59
N TYR A 183 -1.53 15.24 14.98
CA TYR A 183 -0.28 15.63 14.31
C TYR A 183 -0.51 16.57 13.12
N GLU A 184 -1.68 16.53 12.46
CA GLU A 184 -1.97 17.31 11.25
C GLU A 184 -1.91 18.83 11.47
N LYS A 185 -2.01 19.28 12.73
CA LYS A 185 -2.01 20.71 13.09
C LYS A 185 -0.68 21.40 12.84
N ASP A 186 0.43 20.65 13.06
CA ASP A 186 1.79 21.23 13.04
C ASP A 186 2.72 20.47 12.08
N ALA A 187 2.19 19.54 11.27
CA ALA A 187 2.98 18.71 10.37
C ALA A 187 3.38 19.46 9.09
N GLU A 188 4.66 19.41 8.73
CA GLU A 188 5.13 19.84 7.39
C GLU A 188 4.60 18.91 6.29
N THR A 189 4.41 17.63 6.60
CA THR A 189 3.88 16.63 5.68
C THR A 189 2.71 15.91 6.32
N VAL A 190 1.55 15.99 5.68
CA VAL A 190 0.35 15.24 6.07
C VAL A 190 0.32 13.92 5.31
N LEU A 191 0.02 12.83 6.02
CA LEU A 191 -0.13 11.51 5.41
C LEU A 191 -1.27 11.51 4.39
N TRP A 192 -1.03 10.87 3.23
CA TRP A 192 -2.12 10.60 2.30
C TRP A 192 -3.21 9.76 2.96
N SER A 193 -4.45 10.04 2.66
CA SER A 193 -5.59 9.33 3.23
C SER A 193 -6.62 8.98 2.17
N PRO A 194 -7.11 7.71 2.15
CA PRO A 194 -8.19 7.32 1.24
C PRO A 194 -9.51 8.02 1.54
N LYS A 195 -9.65 8.68 2.69
CA LYS A 195 -10.77 9.55 3.05
C LYS A 195 -10.84 10.79 2.14
N ASN A 196 -9.68 11.30 1.71
CA ASN A 196 -9.57 12.47 0.84
C ASN A 196 -8.57 12.20 -0.29
N PRO A 197 -8.89 11.30 -1.23
CA PRO A 197 -7.93 10.77 -2.20
C PRO A 197 -7.38 11.82 -3.18
N GLU A 198 -8.02 12.97 -3.29
CA GLU A 198 -7.64 14.08 -4.17
C GLU A 198 -6.67 15.09 -3.52
N LYS A 199 -6.29 14.88 -2.26
CA LYS A 199 -5.40 15.79 -1.51
C LYS A 199 -3.97 15.26 -1.46
#